data_c8395c660a3eecdc88b440a5a2889e00
#
_entry.id   c8395c660a3eecdc88b440a5a2889e00
#
_cell.length_a   1.000
_cell.length_b   1.000
_cell.length_c   1.000
_cell.angle_alpha   90.00
_cell.angle_beta   90.00
_cell.angle_gamma   90.00
#
_symmetry.space_group_name_H-M   'P 1'
#
loop_
_entity.id
_entity.type
_entity.pdbx_description
1 polymer ?
#
loop_
_entity_poly.entity_id
_entity_poly.type
_entity_poly.pdbx_seq_one_letter_code
_entity_poly.pdbx_strand_id
1 'polypeptide(L)'
;MSFRSFRVLVVAGLVSAVSVLTGCSSSDAPQKEDVDSYESELRLASPRYLGQIANGETKTNYYYNPPKYRAYGFYAKGGDQITVDVKSANGDAMGWITTSSFDSLAANDDASSSTLDAKVTYTVPAGTASRAYRAVFRDYDLLDATFTVKLTIKSSSSTTCSYDGATYSPGDSFPSTDGCNTCSCGSTGSVGCTKKACLACDPDNEPWRNYVGTPTTCQTIRYVCTSSQRSFQNACGCGCEALTH
;
A
#
# COMPACT_ATOMS: atom_id res chain seq x y z
N MET A 1 -1.28 -56.56 -47.18
CA MET A 1 -1.94 -56.14 -48.39
C MET A 1 -2.49 -54.74 -48.25
N SER A 2 -2.15 -53.93 -49.22
CA SER A 2 -2.61 -52.61 -49.64
C SER A 2 -2.03 -51.38 -48.93
N PHE A 3 -0.98 -50.88 -49.54
CA PHE A 3 -0.47 -49.49 -49.41
C PHE A 3 -1.45 -48.52 -50.06
N ARG A 4 -1.76 -47.41 -49.43
CA ARG A 4 -2.27 -46.22 -50.12
C ARG A 4 -1.34 -45.03 -49.82
N SER A 5 -0.57 -44.72 -50.88
CA SER A 5 0.15 -43.42 -51.00
C SER A 5 -0.81 -42.25 -51.03
N PHE A 6 -0.53 -41.22 -50.25
CA PHE A 6 -1.08 -39.89 -50.47
C PHE A 6 0.02 -38.93 -50.90
N ARG A 7 -0.16 -38.31 -52.03
CA ARG A 7 0.73 -37.35 -52.68
C ARG A 7 0.64 -36.01 -51.99
N VAL A 8 1.80 -35.46 -51.65
CA VAL A 8 1.95 -34.08 -51.20
C VAL A 8 2.02 -33.16 -52.42
N LEU A 9 1.16 -32.17 -52.45
CA LEU A 9 1.19 -31.09 -53.43
C LEU A 9 2.05 -29.95 -52.85
N VAL A 10 3.19 -29.69 -53.52
CA VAL A 10 4.05 -28.54 -53.22
C VAL A 10 3.54 -27.34 -54.00
N VAL A 11 3.08 -26.30 -53.31
CA VAL A 11 2.82 -25.00 -53.92
C VAL A 11 4.00 -24.09 -53.56
N ALA A 12 4.80 -23.77 -54.58
CA ALA A 12 5.85 -22.79 -54.48
C ALA A 12 5.27 -21.37 -54.53
N GLY A 13 5.34 -20.65 -53.44
CA GLY A 13 5.05 -19.25 -53.36
C GLY A 13 6.35 -18.43 -53.12
N LEU A 14 6.76 -17.66 -54.12
CA LEU A 14 7.80 -16.63 -53.99
C LEU A 14 7.32 -15.56 -53.03
N VAL A 15 8.08 -15.29 -52.00
CA VAL A 15 7.93 -14.07 -51.20
C VAL A 15 9.29 -13.36 -51.14
N SER A 16 9.26 -12.13 -51.60
CA SER A 16 10.37 -11.18 -51.68
C SER A 16 10.98 -10.90 -50.30
N ALA A 17 12.31 -10.95 -50.24
CA ALA A 17 13.09 -10.49 -49.10
C ALA A 17 13.02 -8.95 -48.98
N VAL A 18 12.39 -8.45 -47.94
CA VAL A 18 12.61 -7.08 -47.45
C VAL A 18 13.52 -7.17 -46.22
N SER A 19 14.78 -6.80 -46.40
CA SER A 19 15.75 -6.67 -45.33
C SER A 19 15.43 -5.41 -44.54
N VAL A 20 14.79 -5.53 -43.36
CA VAL A 20 14.71 -4.49 -42.40
C VAL A 20 15.85 -4.70 -41.41
N LEU A 21 16.86 -3.82 -41.47
CA LEU A 21 17.88 -3.65 -40.43
C LEU A 21 17.21 -3.02 -39.22
N THR A 22 16.78 -3.83 -38.27
CA THR A 22 16.43 -3.35 -36.95
C THR A 22 17.64 -3.45 -36.04
N GLY A 23 18.14 -2.27 -35.65
CA GLY A 23 19.22 -2.14 -34.67
C GLY A 23 18.86 -2.81 -33.35
N CYS A 24 19.81 -3.54 -32.77
CA CYS A 24 19.79 -3.99 -31.40
C CYS A 24 19.76 -2.76 -30.49
N SER A 25 18.63 -2.43 -29.94
CA SER A 25 18.50 -1.60 -28.76
C SER A 25 18.37 -2.55 -27.58
N SER A 26 19.48 -2.86 -26.93
CA SER A 26 19.49 -3.54 -25.65
C SER A 26 18.98 -2.57 -24.58
N SER A 27 17.67 -2.55 -24.36
CA SER A 27 17.10 -2.03 -23.13
C SER A 27 16.99 -3.23 -22.17
N ASP A 28 18.00 -3.40 -21.31
CA ASP A 28 17.92 -4.21 -20.12
C ASP A 28 16.96 -3.52 -19.13
N ALA A 29 15.67 -3.61 -19.41
CA ALA A 29 14.65 -3.49 -18.38
C ALA A 29 14.60 -4.86 -17.70
N PRO A 30 14.66 -4.95 -16.35
CA PRO A 30 14.45 -6.21 -15.66
C PRO A 30 13.11 -6.77 -16.11
N GLN A 31 13.13 -7.96 -16.71
CA GLN A 31 11.91 -8.65 -17.10
C GLN A 31 11.10 -8.88 -15.82
N LYS A 32 9.94 -8.26 -15.77
CA LYS A 32 8.94 -8.54 -14.74
C LYS A 32 8.48 -9.97 -15.04
N GLU A 33 9.11 -10.94 -14.37
CA GLU A 33 8.68 -12.32 -14.46
C GLU A 33 7.21 -12.42 -14.07
N ASP A 34 6.51 -13.30 -14.72
CA ASP A 34 5.05 -13.45 -14.71
C ASP A 34 4.56 -13.85 -13.32
N VAL A 35 4.48 -12.88 -12.40
CA VAL A 35 4.07 -13.06 -10.99
C VAL A 35 2.69 -13.70 -10.92
N ASP A 36 1.83 -13.45 -11.91
CA ASP A 36 0.46 -13.94 -11.95
C ASP A 36 0.37 -15.49 -12.09
N SER A 37 1.36 -16.13 -12.74
CA SER A 37 1.38 -17.59 -12.88
C SER A 37 1.73 -18.32 -11.58
N TYR A 38 2.53 -17.69 -10.71
CA TYR A 38 2.92 -18.25 -9.41
C TYR A 38 1.85 -18.08 -8.31
N GLU A 39 0.96 -17.11 -8.42
CA GLU A 39 -0.09 -16.87 -7.43
C GLU A 39 -1.10 -18.02 -7.33
N SER A 40 -1.57 -18.52 -8.46
CA SER A 40 -2.51 -19.65 -8.49
C SER A 40 -1.85 -20.93 -7.97
N GLU A 41 -0.57 -21.11 -8.24
CA GLU A 41 0.19 -22.28 -7.84
C GLU A 41 0.44 -22.35 -6.32
N LEU A 42 0.75 -21.23 -5.67
CA LEU A 42 0.95 -21.17 -4.20
C LEU A 42 -0.30 -21.58 -3.43
N ARG A 43 -1.48 -21.16 -3.85
CA ARG A 43 -2.75 -21.55 -3.23
C ARG A 43 -3.05 -23.04 -3.40
N LEU A 44 -2.82 -23.58 -4.61
CA LEU A 44 -3.12 -24.98 -4.94
C LEU A 44 -2.15 -25.97 -4.31
N ALA A 45 -0.89 -25.56 -4.14
CA ALA A 45 0.17 -26.45 -3.64
C ALA A 45 0.19 -26.64 -2.12
N SER A 46 -0.66 -25.93 -1.36
CA SER A 46 -0.75 -26.03 0.11
C SER A 46 0.62 -26.05 0.79
N PRO A 47 1.33 -24.91 0.88
CA PRO A 47 2.69 -24.87 1.44
C PRO A 47 2.75 -25.50 2.83
N ARG A 48 3.78 -26.32 3.10
CA ARG A 48 3.98 -26.89 4.44
C ARG A 48 4.33 -25.79 5.43
N TYR A 49 3.46 -25.61 6.40
CA TYR A 49 3.67 -24.65 7.48
C TYR A 49 4.69 -25.17 8.49
N LEU A 50 5.72 -24.37 8.78
CA LEU A 50 6.85 -24.71 9.66
C LEU A 50 6.78 -24.02 11.03
N GLY A 51 5.71 -23.24 11.31
CA GLY A 51 5.57 -22.46 12.52
C GLY A 51 5.83 -20.97 12.30
N GLN A 52 6.01 -20.24 13.41
CA GLN A 52 6.25 -18.79 13.38
C GLN A 52 7.75 -18.48 13.23
N ILE A 53 8.04 -17.31 12.62
CA ILE A 53 9.36 -16.69 12.62
C ILE A 53 9.23 -15.27 13.20
N ALA A 54 10.07 -14.91 14.17
CA ALA A 54 10.06 -13.61 14.80
C ALA A 54 10.87 -12.55 14.00
N ASN A 55 10.59 -11.27 14.24
CA ASN A 55 11.41 -10.20 13.67
C ASN A 55 12.88 -10.32 14.13
N GLY A 56 13.81 -10.27 13.17
CA GLY A 56 15.24 -10.46 13.40
C GLY A 56 15.68 -11.93 13.49
N GLU A 57 14.74 -12.87 13.59
CA GLU A 57 15.06 -14.30 13.70
C GLU A 57 15.54 -14.87 12.36
N THR A 58 16.44 -15.85 12.46
CA THR A 58 16.92 -16.65 11.35
C THR A 58 16.63 -18.12 11.64
N LYS A 59 16.00 -18.81 10.70
CA LYS A 59 15.69 -20.23 10.79
C LYS A 59 16.35 -21.00 9.66
N THR A 60 16.89 -22.17 9.98
CA THR A 60 17.42 -23.12 8.99
C THR A 60 16.42 -24.25 8.79
N ASN A 61 16.18 -24.62 7.55
CA ASN A 61 15.29 -25.72 7.17
C ASN A 61 15.89 -26.52 6.02
N TYR A 62 15.82 -27.86 6.16
CA TYR A 62 16.12 -28.75 5.06
C TYR A 62 14.85 -28.89 4.18
N TYR A 63 14.98 -28.51 2.92
CA TYR A 63 13.94 -28.59 1.91
C TYR A 63 14.09 -29.89 1.12
N TYR A 64 12.97 -30.51 0.82
CA TYR A 64 12.81 -31.63 -0.11
C TYR A 64 11.44 -31.57 -0.76
N ASN A 65 11.30 -32.06 -1.95
CA ASN A 65 10.03 -32.14 -2.68
C ASN A 65 9.52 -33.58 -2.71
N PRO A 66 8.24 -33.89 -2.35
CA PRO A 66 7.17 -33.01 -1.87
C PRO A 66 7.22 -32.70 -0.39
N PRO A 67 6.49 -31.69 0.09
CA PRO A 67 5.68 -30.72 -0.64
C PRO A 67 6.53 -29.61 -1.25
N LYS A 68 6.03 -29.04 -2.37
CA LYS A 68 6.73 -28.08 -3.24
C LYS A 68 7.17 -26.81 -2.50
N TYR A 69 6.40 -26.33 -1.50
CA TYR A 69 6.66 -25.07 -0.80
C TYR A 69 6.74 -25.27 0.70
N ARG A 70 7.50 -24.39 1.36
CA ARG A 70 7.61 -24.24 2.82
C ARG A 70 7.18 -22.84 3.21
N ALA A 71 6.59 -22.69 4.40
CA ALA A 71 6.13 -21.39 4.88
C ALA A 71 6.36 -21.19 6.38
N TYR A 72 6.90 -20.03 6.76
CA TYR A 72 6.87 -19.51 8.12
C TYR A 72 5.79 -18.42 8.24
N GLY A 73 5.13 -18.33 9.41
CA GLY A 73 4.17 -17.28 9.71
C GLY A 73 4.79 -16.14 10.49
N PHE A 74 4.29 -14.93 10.30
CA PHE A 74 4.63 -13.75 11.09
C PHE A 74 3.48 -12.74 11.07
N TYR A 75 3.57 -11.70 11.91
CA TYR A 75 2.59 -10.61 11.97
C TYR A 75 3.27 -9.30 11.58
N ALA A 76 2.53 -8.47 10.86
CA ALA A 76 2.94 -7.11 10.51
C ALA A 76 1.70 -6.20 10.40
N LYS A 77 1.91 -4.88 10.49
CA LYS A 77 0.86 -3.85 10.43
C LYS A 77 1.19 -2.78 9.40
N GLY A 78 0.24 -1.91 9.15
CA GLY A 78 0.39 -0.80 8.21
C GLY A 78 1.65 0.03 8.45
N GLY A 79 2.37 0.32 7.38
CA GLY A 79 3.64 1.03 7.37
C GLY A 79 4.87 0.16 7.63
N ASP A 80 4.74 -1.07 8.10
CA ASP A 80 5.87 -1.98 8.28
C ASP A 80 6.49 -2.34 6.93
N GLN A 81 7.82 -2.24 6.83
CA GLN A 81 8.59 -2.79 5.72
C GLN A 81 9.11 -4.18 6.11
N ILE A 82 8.63 -5.18 5.41
CA ILE A 82 8.99 -6.59 5.59
C ILE A 82 10.10 -6.92 4.60
N THR A 83 11.14 -7.58 5.06
CA THR A 83 12.17 -8.20 4.22
C THR A 83 12.34 -9.64 4.63
N VAL A 84 12.26 -10.54 3.67
CA VAL A 84 12.55 -11.97 3.81
C VAL A 84 13.78 -12.28 2.98
N ASP A 85 14.87 -12.62 3.63
CA ASP A 85 16.08 -13.11 2.97
C ASP A 85 16.05 -14.64 3.02
N VAL A 86 16.10 -15.30 1.87
CA VAL A 86 16.17 -16.77 1.74
C VAL A 86 17.50 -17.10 1.10
N LYS A 87 18.38 -17.74 1.86
CA LYS A 87 19.71 -18.15 1.38
C LYS A 87 19.76 -19.65 1.24
N SER A 88 20.25 -20.13 0.11
CA SER A 88 20.52 -21.55 -0.09
C SER A 88 21.99 -21.87 0.15
N ALA A 89 22.26 -23.00 0.83
CA ALA A 89 23.63 -23.51 0.98
C ALA A 89 24.11 -24.27 -0.27
N ASN A 90 23.19 -24.85 -1.04
CA ASN A 90 23.51 -25.79 -2.12
C ASN A 90 22.43 -25.89 -3.20
N GLY A 91 21.59 -24.87 -3.36
CA GLY A 91 20.51 -24.80 -4.34
C GLY A 91 20.25 -23.39 -4.80
N ASP A 92 19.11 -23.19 -5.46
CA ASP A 92 18.62 -21.94 -5.99
C ASP A 92 17.35 -21.52 -5.24
N ALA A 93 17.39 -20.38 -4.56
CA ALA A 93 16.33 -19.95 -3.65
C ALA A 93 15.26 -19.13 -4.35
N MET A 94 14.00 -19.53 -4.20
CA MET A 94 12.85 -18.68 -4.51
C MET A 94 12.12 -18.29 -3.23
N GLY A 95 11.67 -17.04 -3.14
CA GLY A 95 10.98 -16.50 -1.97
C GLY A 95 9.75 -15.69 -2.31
N TRP A 96 8.76 -15.71 -1.41
CA TRP A 96 7.53 -14.92 -1.48
C TRP A 96 7.16 -14.36 -0.12
N ILE A 97 6.54 -13.18 -0.13
CA ILE A 97 5.73 -12.67 0.98
C ILE A 97 4.28 -12.79 0.54
N THR A 98 3.44 -13.44 1.36
CA THR A 98 2.03 -13.69 1.02
C THR A 98 1.11 -13.29 2.16
N THR A 99 -0.20 -13.19 1.87
CA THR A 99 -1.25 -13.19 2.90
C THR A 99 -1.26 -14.53 3.65
N SER A 100 -2.05 -14.62 4.73
CA SER A 100 -2.28 -15.91 5.44
C SER A 100 -2.93 -16.97 4.56
N SER A 101 -3.63 -16.55 3.49
CA SER A 101 -4.30 -17.42 2.51
C SER A 101 -3.43 -17.75 1.30
N PHE A 102 -2.13 -17.41 1.34
CA PHE A 102 -1.15 -17.60 0.27
C PHE A 102 -1.39 -16.77 -1.00
N ASP A 103 -2.08 -15.61 -0.88
CA ASP A 103 -2.10 -14.62 -1.95
C ASP A 103 -0.73 -13.95 -2.02
N SER A 104 -0.05 -13.99 -3.15
CA SER A 104 1.26 -13.38 -3.33
C SER A 104 1.17 -11.85 -3.25
N LEU A 105 2.09 -11.26 -2.50
CA LEU A 105 2.22 -9.81 -2.35
C LEU A 105 3.54 -9.31 -2.93
N ALA A 106 4.57 -10.14 -2.87
CA ALA A 106 5.87 -9.92 -3.48
C ALA A 106 6.58 -11.25 -3.65
N ALA A 107 7.40 -11.37 -4.69
CA ALA A 107 8.22 -12.53 -4.99
C ALA A 107 9.59 -12.10 -5.53
N ASN A 108 10.58 -12.96 -5.35
CA ASN A 108 11.92 -12.82 -5.92
C ASN A 108 12.62 -14.18 -5.91
N ASP A 109 13.42 -14.45 -6.91
CA ASP A 109 14.30 -15.61 -7.01
C ASP A 109 15.77 -15.22 -6.76
N ASP A 110 16.22 -14.13 -7.35
CA ASP A 110 17.61 -13.65 -7.24
C ASP A 110 17.68 -12.30 -6.52
N ALA A 111 18.41 -12.22 -5.42
CA ALA A 111 18.68 -10.96 -4.71
C ALA A 111 19.56 -10.01 -5.53
N SER A 112 20.33 -10.55 -6.46
CA SER A 112 21.15 -9.82 -7.43
C SER A 112 21.59 -10.78 -8.55
N SER A 113 22.05 -10.23 -9.68
CA SER A 113 22.59 -11.03 -10.81
C SER A 113 23.81 -11.90 -10.49
N SER A 114 24.30 -11.89 -9.27
CA SER A 114 25.49 -12.63 -8.84
C SER A 114 25.21 -13.66 -7.74
N THR A 115 23.96 -13.87 -7.36
CA THR A 115 23.58 -14.82 -6.30
C THR A 115 22.28 -15.54 -6.64
N LEU A 116 22.20 -16.80 -6.24
CA LEU A 116 21.00 -17.64 -6.28
C LEU A 116 20.20 -17.56 -4.95
N ASP A 117 20.47 -16.55 -4.14
CA ASP A 117 19.71 -16.26 -2.92
C ASP A 117 18.54 -15.32 -3.24
N ALA A 118 17.38 -15.54 -2.66
CA ALA A 118 16.22 -14.66 -2.83
C ALA A 118 16.15 -13.60 -1.73
N LYS A 119 15.75 -12.38 -2.10
CA LYS A 119 15.45 -11.29 -1.17
C LYS A 119 14.15 -10.60 -1.53
N VAL A 120 13.12 -10.84 -0.75
CA VAL A 120 11.79 -10.30 -0.99
C VAL A 120 11.51 -9.15 -0.04
N THR A 121 11.03 -8.03 -0.57
CA THR A 121 10.65 -6.86 0.24
C THR A 121 9.22 -6.45 -0.07
N TYR A 122 8.44 -6.16 0.97
CA TYR A 122 7.06 -5.69 0.86
C TYR A 122 6.78 -4.64 1.92
N THR A 123 6.15 -3.53 1.54
CA THR A 123 5.67 -2.52 2.49
C THR A 123 4.16 -2.68 2.68
N VAL A 124 3.75 -2.91 3.92
CA VAL A 124 2.34 -3.05 4.26
C VAL A 124 1.65 -1.69 4.08
N PRO A 125 0.54 -1.61 3.31
CA PRO A 125 -0.19 -0.36 3.13
C PRO A 125 -0.56 0.30 4.45
N ALA A 126 -0.40 1.62 4.54
CA ALA A 126 -0.74 2.39 5.74
C ALA A 126 -2.22 2.15 6.14
N GLY A 127 -2.51 2.21 7.44
CA GLY A 127 -3.86 1.95 7.96
C GLY A 127 -4.26 0.46 8.03
N THR A 128 -3.42 -0.46 7.54
CA THR A 128 -3.69 -1.90 7.68
C THR A 128 -3.55 -2.32 9.14
N ALA A 129 -4.60 -2.90 9.72
CA ALA A 129 -4.51 -3.51 11.05
C ALA A 129 -3.47 -4.63 11.07
N SER A 130 -2.91 -4.93 12.26
CA SER A 130 -1.98 -6.05 12.41
C SER A 130 -2.62 -7.37 11.98
N ARG A 131 -2.01 -8.06 11.03
CA ARG A 131 -2.50 -9.34 10.50
C ARG A 131 -1.38 -10.30 10.18
N ALA A 132 -1.75 -11.57 9.97
CA ALA A 132 -0.81 -12.63 9.65
C ALA A 132 -0.37 -12.58 8.17
N TYR A 133 0.92 -12.80 7.96
CA TYR A 133 1.58 -12.98 6.66
C TYR A 133 2.36 -14.30 6.67
N ARG A 134 2.83 -14.70 5.49
CA ARG A 134 3.69 -15.87 5.31
C ARG A 134 4.96 -15.49 4.53
N ALA A 135 6.09 -16.00 5.00
CA ALA A 135 7.33 -16.09 4.25
C ALA A 135 7.37 -17.48 3.62
N VAL A 136 7.14 -17.55 2.32
CA VAL A 136 7.10 -18.81 1.56
C VAL A 136 8.40 -18.96 0.78
N PHE A 137 8.92 -20.17 0.68
CA PHE A 137 10.14 -20.45 -0.07
C PHE A 137 10.16 -21.86 -0.65
N ARG A 138 10.97 -22.05 -1.69
CA ARG A 138 11.32 -23.34 -2.31
C ARG A 138 12.66 -23.25 -3.02
N ASP A 139 13.16 -24.38 -3.47
CA ASP A 139 14.22 -24.46 -4.47
C ASP A 139 13.63 -24.23 -5.88
N TYR A 140 14.34 -23.50 -6.74
CA TYR A 140 13.88 -23.20 -8.11
C TYR A 140 13.65 -24.48 -8.91
N ASP A 141 14.62 -25.39 -8.92
CA ASP A 141 14.59 -26.66 -9.64
C ASP A 141 13.89 -27.79 -8.86
N LEU A 142 13.35 -27.49 -7.65
CA LEU A 142 12.71 -28.45 -6.74
C LEU A 142 13.67 -29.54 -6.23
N LEU A 143 14.94 -29.24 -6.18
CA LEU A 143 15.98 -30.14 -5.64
C LEU A 143 16.08 -30.01 -4.13
N ASP A 144 16.67 -31.02 -3.50
CA ASP A 144 16.94 -31.00 -2.07
C ASP A 144 17.99 -29.95 -1.73
N ALA A 145 17.64 -29.05 -0.81
CA ALA A 145 18.52 -27.95 -0.43
C ALA A 145 18.35 -27.56 1.05
N THR A 146 19.38 -26.96 1.62
CA THR A 146 19.30 -26.37 2.96
C THR A 146 19.14 -24.86 2.83
N PHE A 147 18.04 -24.33 3.37
CA PHE A 147 17.74 -22.90 3.36
C PHE A 147 17.91 -22.28 4.73
N THR A 148 18.43 -21.06 4.72
CA THR A 148 18.42 -20.14 5.86
C THR A 148 17.47 -19.00 5.53
N VAL A 149 16.39 -18.87 6.32
CA VAL A 149 15.35 -17.85 6.15
C VAL A 149 15.45 -16.84 7.28
N LYS A 150 15.69 -15.58 6.96
CA LYS A 150 15.73 -14.46 7.91
C LYS A 150 14.58 -13.51 7.65
N LEU A 151 13.83 -13.19 8.70
CA LEU A 151 12.80 -12.16 8.68
C LEU A 151 13.34 -10.86 9.28
N THR A 152 13.16 -9.75 8.58
CA THR A 152 13.40 -8.41 9.11
C THR A 152 12.16 -7.55 8.90
N ILE A 153 11.59 -7.01 9.97
CA ILE A 153 10.48 -6.07 9.92
C ILE A 153 10.98 -4.74 10.46
N LYS A 154 11.01 -3.73 9.60
CA LYS A 154 11.25 -2.35 10.00
C LYS A 154 9.90 -1.68 10.14
N SER A 155 9.49 -1.45 11.38
CA SER A 155 8.28 -0.65 11.63
C SER A 155 8.57 0.79 11.25
N SER A 156 7.71 1.37 10.39
CA SER A 156 7.68 2.81 10.32
C SER A 156 7.27 3.29 11.71
N SER A 157 8.09 4.09 12.36
CA SER A 157 7.62 4.90 13.48
C SER A 157 6.44 5.71 12.91
N SER A 158 5.22 5.40 13.34
CA SER A 158 4.08 6.26 13.04
C SER A 158 4.37 7.59 13.74
N THR A 159 4.94 8.51 12.98
CA THR A 159 5.22 9.84 13.49
C THR A 159 3.84 10.51 13.60
N THR A 160 3.28 10.50 14.80
CA THR A 160 2.01 11.19 15.06
C THR A 160 2.18 12.69 14.81
N CYS A 161 1.12 13.32 14.34
CA CYS A 161 1.07 14.76 14.20
C CYS A 161 0.61 15.40 15.53
N SER A 162 1.22 16.48 15.94
CA SER A 162 0.70 17.33 17.00
C SER A 162 0.09 18.58 16.37
N TYR A 163 -1.16 18.88 16.71
CA TYR A 163 -1.88 20.07 16.26
C TYR A 163 -2.85 20.54 17.33
N ASP A 164 -2.75 21.79 17.71
CA ASP A 164 -3.57 22.44 18.75
C ASP A 164 -3.62 21.62 20.07
N GLY A 165 -2.47 21.10 20.50
CA GLY A 165 -2.35 20.31 21.74
C GLY A 165 -2.89 18.87 21.65
N ALA A 166 -3.50 18.46 20.55
CA ALA A 166 -3.96 17.09 20.31
C ALA A 166 -2.96 16.31 19.45
N THR A 167 -2.99 14.97 19.58
CA THR A 167 -2.15 14.06 18.81
C THR A 167 -3.01 13.25 17.86
N TYR A 168 -2.62 13.21 16.59
CA TYR A 168 -3.33 12.52 15.51
C TYR A 168 -2.44 11.46 14.87
N SER A 169 -3.03 10.35 14.45
CA SER A 169 -2.36 9.30 13.71
C SER A 169 -2.25 9.66 12.23
N PRO A 170 -1.23 9.14 11.50
CA PRO A 170 -1.17 9.29 10.05
C PRO A 170 -2.46 8.83 9.36
N GLY A 171 -3.01 9.71 8.51
CA GLY A 171 -4.28 9.50 7.82
C GLY A 171 -5.50 10.10 8.53
N ASP A 172 -5.39 10.51 9.79
CA ASP A 172 -6.48 11.20 10.48
C ASP A 172 -6.75 12.56 9.85
N SER A 173 -8.04 12.93 9.77
CA SER A 173 -8.50 14.25 9.36
C SER A 173 -9.19 14.92 10.55
N PHE A 174 -8.93 16.20 10.76
CA PHE A 174 -9.43 16.98 11.89
C PHE A 174 -9.67 18.44 11.49
N PRO A 175 -10.53 19.18 12.23
CA PRO A 175 -10.78 20.59 11.96
C PRO A 175 -9.52 21.45 12.19
N SER A 176 -9.33 22.45 11.34
CA SER A 176 -8.34 23.50 11.57
C SER A 176 -8.84 24.48 12.64
N THR A 177 -7.91 25.10 13.37
CA THR A 177 -8.21 26.15 14.36
C THR A 177 -8.86 27.39 13.78
N ASP A 178 -8.82 27.55 12.44
CA ASP A 178 -9.51 28.65 11.75
C ASP A 178 -11.04 28.43 11.57
N GLY A 179 -11.53 27.23 11.97
CA GLY A 179 -12.95 26.88 11.99
C GLY A 179 -13.58 26.53 10.63
N CYS A 180 -12.87 26.68 9.51
CA CYS A 180 -13.41 26.41 8.19
C CYS A 180 -12.54 25.49 7.32
N ASN A 181 -11.29 25.30 7.70
CA ASN A 181 -10.40 24.39 7.00
C ASN A 181 -10.34 23.03 7.68
N THR A 182 -9.95 22.03 6.92
CA THR A 182 -9.73 20.66 7.40
C THR A 182 -8.25 20.35 7.27
N CYS A 183 -7.66 19.82 8.32
CA CYS A 183 -6.29 19.37 8.37
C CYS A 183 -6.23 17.84 8.30
N SER A 184 -5.11 17.30 7.85
CA SER A 184 -4.81 15.89 7.87
C SER A 184 -3.38 15.63 8.33
N CYS A 185 -3.18 14.50 9.01
CA CYS A 185 -1.88 14.03 9.45
C CYS A 185 -1.22 13.20 8.34
N GLY A 186 -0.12 13.67 7.81
CA GLY A 186 0.69 12.95 6.84
C GLY A 186 1.49 11.78 7.44
N SER A 187 1.94 10.85 6.61
CA SER A 187 2.71 9.67 7.02
C SER A 187 4.06 10.00 7.68
N THR A 188 4.56 11.22 7.47
CA THR A 188 5.83 11.73 8.04
C THR A 188 5.63 12.54 9.31
N GLY A 189 4.40 12.62 9.87
CA GLY A 189 4.07 13.44 11.03
C GLY A 189 3.87 14.94 10.72
N SER A 190 3.78 15.29 9.44
CA SER A 190 3.48 16.66 9.00
C SER A 190 1.97 16.89 8.92
N VAL A 191 1.51 18.04 9.42
CA VAL A 191 0.12 18.48 9.28
C VAL A 191 -0.02 19.27 7.97
N GLY A 192 -0.96 18.87 7.13
CA GLY A 192 -1.38 19.62 5.95
C GLY A 192 -2.84 20.04 6.08
N CYS A 193 -3.13 21.34 5.89
CA CYS A 193 -4.50 21.87 5.96
C CYS A 193 -4.95 22.41 4.60
N THR A 194 -6.24 22.35 4.34
CA THR A 194 -6.84 23.08 3.21
C THR A 194 -6.65 24.58 3.40
N LYS A 195 -6.65 25.36 2.33
CA LYS A 195 -6.48 26.80 2.34
C LYS A 195 -7.72 27.49 1.73
N LYS A 196 -8.89 27.15 2.26
CA LYS A 196 -10.11 27.87 1.91
C LYS A 196 -10.02 29.27 2.56
N ALA A 197 -10.47 30.28 1.84
CA ALA A 197 -10.68 31.61 2.45
C ALA A 197 -11.84 31.48 3.45
N CYS A 198 -11.53 31.48 4.73
CA CYS A 198 -12.55 31.49 5.78
C CYS A 198 -13.22 32.87 5.79
N LEU A 199 -14.54 32.87 5.72
CA LEU A 199 -15.28 34.05 6.10
C LEU A 199 -15.08 34.26 7.62
N ALA A 200 -14.92 35.52 8.03
CA ALA A 200 -14.78 35.87 9.46
C ALA A 200 -16.05 35.54 10.28
N CYS A 201 -17.04 34.94 9.67
CA CYS A 201 -18.32 34.51 10.22
C CYS A 201 -18.90 33.38 9.38
N ASP A 202 -19.65 32.48 10.00
CA ASP A 202 -20.38 31.37 9.33
C ASP A 202 -21.77 31.23 9.97
N PRO A 203 -22.81 31.88 9.38
CA PRO A 203 -24.15 31.86 9.95
C PRO A 203 -24.72 30.46 10.20
N ASP A 204 -24.33 29.48 9.41
CA ASP A 204 -24.82 28.10 9.51
C ASP A 204 -24.17 27.33 10.69
N ASN A 205 -22.99 27.77 11.13
CA ASN A 205 -22.24 27.18 12.23
C ASN A 205 -22.16 28.06 13.48
N GLU A 206 -22.93 29.14 13.55
CA GLU A 206 -23.01 30.04 14.70
C GLU A 206 -24.41 30.02 15.33
N PRO A 207 -24.89 28.89 15.93
CA PRO A 207 -26.25 28.75 16.46
C PRO A 207 -26.57 29.70 17.63
N TRP A 208 -25.55 30.31 18.25
CA TRP A 208 -25.68 31.32 19.29
C TRP A 208 -25.94 32.72 18.72
N ARG A 209 -25.86 32.91 17.40
CA ARG A 209 -26.15 34.14 16.67
C ARG A 209 -27.38 34.00 15.84
N ASN A 210 -28.31 34.95 15.95
CA ASN A 210 -29.46 35.08 15.10
C ASN A 210 -29.25 36.24 14.10
N TYR A 211 -28.90 35.91 12.87
CA TYR A 211 -28.70 36.88 11.80
C TYR A 211 -30.04 37.37 11.30
N VAL A 212 -30.28 38.70 11.37
CA VAL A 212 -31.51 39.35 10.94
C VAL A 212 -31.35 40.07 9.61
N GLY A 213 -30.13 40.22 9.12
CA GLY A 213 -29.83 40.87 7.86
C GLY A 213 -28.46 40.56 7.30
N THR A 214 -28.31 40.66 6.00
CA THR A 214 -27.04 40.61 5.27
C THR A 214 -26.23 41.90 5.51
N PRO A 215 -24.92 41.97 5.21
CA PRO A 215 -24.12 43.20 5.37
C PRO A 215 -24.74 44.43 4.69
N THR A 216 -25.40 44.24 3.54
CA THR A 216 -26.06 45.31 2.80
C THR A 216 -27.37 45.76 3.50
N THR A 217 -28.19 44.79 3.94
CA THR A 217 -29.47 45.11 4.59
C THR A 217 -29.26 45.68 5.99
N CYS A 218 -28.19 45.33 6.68
CA CYS A 218 -27.84 45.87 7.98
C CYS A 218 -27.58 47.38 7.99
N GLN A 219 -27.33 47.99 6.86
CA GLN A 219 -27.18 49.45 6.75
C GLN A 219 -28.51 50.20 6.86
N THR A 220 -29.62 49.51 6.61
CA THR A 220 -30.94 50.13 6.50
C THR A 220 -31.96 49.62 7.52
N ILE A 221 -31.81 48.38 8.03
CA ILE A 221 -32.72 47.79 9.01
C ILE A 221 -32.42 48.27 10.41
N ARG A 222 -33.53 48.37 11.20
CA ARG A 222 -33.43 48.57 12.66
C ARG A 222 -34.07 47.36 13.33
N TYR A 223 -33.34 46.78 14.35
CA TYR A 223 -33.83 45.66 15.10
C TYR A 223 -33.48 45.86 16.56
N VAL A 224 -34.19 45.16 17.46
CA VAL A 224 -33.97 45.19 18.90
C VAL A 224 -33.76 43.77 19.38
N CYS A 225 -32.69 43.55 20.11
CA CYS A 225 -32.39 42.24 20.76
C CYS A 225 -33.11 42.14 22.12
N THR A 226 -33.40 40.95 22.56
CA THR A 226 -33.97 40.67 23.86
C THR A 226 -32.97 41.03 24.98
N SER A 227 -33.45 41.13 26.25
CA SER A 227 -32.58 41.46 27.38
C SER A 227 -31.47 40.42 27.69
N SER A 228 -31.62 39.20 27.14
CA SER A 228 -30.61 38.14 27.25
C SER A 228 -29.62 38.09 26.04
N GLN A 229 -29.74 39.07 25.14
CA GLN A 229 -28.94 39.15 23.94
C GLN A 229 -28.35 40.52 23.73
N ARG A 230 -27.26 40.62 22.98
CA ARG A 230 -26.70 41.90 22.51
C ARG A 230 -26.68 41.94 20.99
N SER A 231 -26.73 43.13 20.43
CA SER A 231 -26.55 43.31 19.00
C SER A 231 -25.12 43.08 18.56
N PHE A 232 -24.95 42.45 17.38
CA PHE A 232 -23.65 42.31 16.73
C PHE A 232 -23.72 42.70 15.25
N GLN A 233 -22.58 43.00 14.67
CA GLN A 233 -22.37 43.16 13.24
C GLN A 233 -21.01 42.62 12.84
N ASN A 234 -20.99 41.83 11.74
CA ASN A 234 -19.77 41.23 11.22
C ASN A 234 -19.80 41.16 9.68
N ALA A 235 -18.84 40.47 9.06
CA ALA A 235 -18.76 40.37 7.60
C ALA A 235 -19.91 39.59 6.95
N CYS A 236 -20.66 38.77 7.69
CA CYS A 236 -21.83 38.01 7.17
C CYS A 236 -23.16 38.73 7.38
N GLY A 237 -23.22 39.75 8.24
CA GLY A 237 -24.44 40.47 8.54
C GLY A 237 -24.52 41.03 9.92
N CYS A 238 -25.73 41.29 10.39
CA CYS A 238 -26.01 41.77 11.73
C CYS A 238 -27.17 41.01 12.37
N GLY A 239 -27.27 41.08 13.67
CA GLY A 239 -28.28 40.36 14.41
C GLY A 239 -28.09 40.40 15.93
N CYS A 240 -28.61 39.42 16.59
CA CYS A 240 -28.55 39.28 18.05
C CYS A 240 -27.76 38.03 18.46
N GLU A 241 -26.86 38.16 19.43
CA GLU A 241 -26.12 37.04 19.98
C GLU A 241 -26.37 36.89 21.48
N ALA A 242 -26.30 35.67 22.01
CA ALA A 242 -26.48 35.38 23.41
C ALA A 242 -25.39 36.04 24.27
N LEU A 243 -25.75 36.57 25.49
CA LEU A 243 -24.79 37.20 26.42
C LEU A 243 -23.86 36.19 27.10
N THR A 244 -24.14 34.90 26.99
CA THR A 244 -23.44 33.82 27.71
C THR A 244 -22.71 32.86 26.73
N HIS A 245 -22.01 33.43 25.78
CA HIS A 245 -21.16 32.61 24.89
C HIS A 245 -19.75 33.14 24.88
#